data_110964528c5af19f01a8336a95449730
#
_entry.id   110964528c5af19f01a8336a95449730
#
_cell.length_a   1.000
_cell.length_b   1.000
_cell.length_c   1.000
_cell.angle_alpha   90.00
_cell.angle_beta   90.00
_cell.angle_gamma   90.00
#
_symmetry.space_group_name_H-M   'P 1'
#
loop_
_entity.id
_entity.type
_entity.pdbx_description
1 polymer ?
#
loop_
_entity_poly.entity_id
_entity_poly.type
_entity_poly.pdbx_seq_one_letter_code
_entity_poly.pdbx_strand_id
1 'polypeptide(L)'
;MAILHWVQAARPLAHVNIVVPILLGHAAAWHTMRAFDARWLLAALAWGVLDHLFVIFSNDYADREADSGARTVLSGGSGVIPEGKLRPAQIERAARRTAIALVAYSCALALAGRAWIPVYALAALLLMWLYSFKPVRASYRGGGELLQGLGVGVGLPSLGYYMQTEVWLAPAWAIGPAFLFGVCSNVLTALPDLEDDADAGKRTWPVRHGMLSARRFASAGIAFGAFAVFLFTPGIPVPEKAVVAIVPLVPLLIGARARDPLRAAGWSSLALNLLVGLWIVAMAVS
;
A
#
# COMPACT_ATOMS: atom_id res chain seq x y z
N MET A 1 29.16 4.72 3.52
CA MET A 1 28.22 4.95 4.66
C MET A 1 27.02 5.80 4.26
N ALA A 2 27.16 6.98 3.65
CA ALA A 2 26.02 7.84 3.28
C ALA A 2 24.95 7.16 2.39
N ILE A 3 25.36 6.36 1.40
CA ILE A 3 24.42 5.65 0.49
C ILE A 3 23.54 4.66 1.27
N LEU A 4 24.12 3.93 2.23
CA LEU A 4 23.35 2.95 3.03
C LEU A 4 22.27 3.63 3.88
N HIS A 5 22.49 4.85 4.37
CA HIS A 5 21.48 5.60 5.10
C HIS A 5 20.31 5.97 4.20
N TRP A 6 20.55 6.32 2.93
CA TRP A 6 19.50 6.60 1.95
C TRP A 6 18.75 5.33 1.52
N VAL A 7 19.43 4.18 1.40
CA VAL A 7 18.76 2.89 1.17
C VAL A 7 17.85 2.54 2.35
N GLN A 8 18.34 2.75 3.59
CA GLN A 8 17.50 2.58 4.78
C GLN A 8 16.29 3.52 4.77
N ALA A 9 16.49 4.81 4.44
CA ALA A 9 15.41 5.79 4.32
C ALA A 9 14.37 5.41 3.26
N ALA A 10 14.80 4.84 2.14
CA ALA A 10 13.91 4.42 1.06
C ALA A 10 13.08 3.16 1.38
N ARG A 11 13.39 2.39 2.42
CA ARG A 11 12.64 1.19 2.86
C ARG A 11 12.26 0.27 1.70
N PRO A 12 13.21 -0.30 0.94
CA PRO A 12 12.94 -0.97 -0.34
C PRO A 12 11.96 -2.14 -0.21
N LEU A 13 11.91 -2.84 0.93
CA LEU A 13 10.95 -3.93 1.17
C LEU A 13 9.49 -3.42 1.23
N ALA A 14 9.26 -2.19 1.69
CA ALA A 14 7.92 -1.61 1.73
C ALA A 14 7.40 -1.24 0.32
N HIS A 15 8.27 -1.22 -0.69
CA HIS A 15 7.88 -0.94 -2.08
C HIS A 15 6.89 -1.98 -2.64
N VAL A 16 6.84 -3.18 -2.08
CA VAL A 16 5.85 -4.21 -2.44
C VAL A 16 4.41 -3.69 -2.33
N ASN A 17 4.13 -2.81 -1.35
CA ASN A 17 2.82 -2.20 -1.15
C ASN A 17 2.39 -1.23 -2.27
N ILE A 18 3.32 -0.85 -3.15
CA ILE A 18 3.06 -0.01 -4.33
C ILE A 18 3.03 -0.88 -5.60
N VAL A 19 4.03 -1.74 -5.76
CA VAL A 19 4.19 -2.58 -6.97
C VAL A 19 3.02 -3.55 -7.12
N VAL A 20 2.65 -4.27 -6.07
CA VAL A 20 1.61 -5.31 -6.14
C VAL A 20 0.24 -4.73 -6.56
N PRO A 21 -0.24 -3.61 -5.99
CA PRO A 21 -1.47 -2.97 -6.46
C PRO A 21 -1.40 -2.47 -7.91
N ILE A 22 -0.28 -1.90 -8.34
CA ILE A 22 -0.09 -1.49 -9.74
C ILE A 22 -0.20 -2.71 -10.67
N LEU A 23 0.47 -3.82 -10.33
CA LEU A 23 0.39 -5.07 -11.09
C LEU A 23 -1.02 -5.65 -11.11
N LEU A 24 -1.79 -5.52 -10.02
CA LEU A 24 -3.21 -5.90 -10.00
C LEU A 24 -4.01 -5.15 -11.05
N GLY A 25 -3.77 -3.85 -11.21
CA GLY A 25 -4.40 -3.04 -12.25
C GLY A 25 -4.05 -3.49 -13.67
N HIS A 26 -2.76 -3.78 -13.91
CA HIS A 26 -2.33 -4.32 -15.21
C HIS A 26 -2.92 -5.69 -15.50
N ALA A 27 -2.98 -6.59 -14.50
CA ALA A 27 -3.60 -7.90 -14.65
C ALA A 27 -5.11 -7.79 -14.93
N ALA A 28 -5.80 -6.85 -14.28
CA ALA A 28 -7.21 -6.58 -14.55
C ALA A 28 -7.43 -6.03 -15.99
N ALA A 29 -6.52 -5.18 -16.48
CA ALA A 29 -6.57 -4.67 -17.85
C ALA A 29 -6.38 -5.80 -18.88
N TRP A 30 -5.39 -6.66 -18.68
CA TRP A 30 -5.19 -7.84 -19.49
C TRP A 30 -6.41 -8.76 -19.46
N HIS A 31 -6.93 -9.03 -18.28
CA HIS A 31 -8.06 -9.94 -18.10
C HIS A 31 -9.34 -9.45 -18.77
N THR A 32 -9.66 -8.15 -18.68
CA THR A 32 -10.92 -7.58 -19.19
C THR A 32 -10.85 -7.16 -20.65
N MET A 33 -9.73 -6.63 -21.09
CA MET A 33 -9.61 -5.97 -22.39
C MET A 33 -8.52 -6.58 -23.28
N ARG A 34 -7.78 -7.58 -22.79
CA ARG A 34 -6.59 -8.12 -23.45
C ARG A 34 -5.57 -7.03 -23.82
N ALA A 35 -5.58 -5.94 -23.04
CA ALA A 35 -4.72 -4.81 -23.25
C ALA A 35 -3.43 -4.96 -22.42
N PHE A 36 -2.29 -5.06 -23.11
CA PHE A 36 -0.98 -5.09 -22.47
C PHE A 36 0.08 -4.46 -23.37
N ASP A 37 0.74 -3.45 -22.85
CA ASP A 37 1.94 -2.84 -23.43
C ASP A 37 3.00 -2.73 -22.32
N ALA A 38 4.13 -3.39 -22.54
CA ALA A 38 5.24 -3.40 -21.59
C ALA A 38 5.80 -2.00 -21.28
N ARG A 39 5.71 -1.06 -22.24
CA ARG A 39 6.16 0.33 -22.03
C ARG A 39 5.34 1.00 -20.93
N TRP A 40 4.03 0.80 -20.93
CA TRP A 40 3.15 1.36 -19.93
C TRP A 40 3.27 0.65 -18.57
N LEU A 41 3.58 -0.64 -18.56
CA LEU A 41 3.95 -1.33 -17.32
C LEU A 41 5.20 -0.73 -16.71
N LEU A 42 6.29 -0.59 -17.49
CA LEU A 42 7.54 0.00 -16.99
C LEU A 42 7.36 1.45 -16.54
N ALA A 43 6.57 2.24 -17.29
CA ALA A 43 6.22 3.60 -16.91
C ALA A 43 5.44 3.67 -15.59
N ALA A 44 4.46 2.77 -15.37
CA ALA A 44 3.72 2.68 -14.12
C ALA A 44 4.61 2.28 -12.94
N LEU A 45 5.53 1.33 -13.15
CA LEU A 45 6.48 0.92 -12.11
C LEU A 45 7.45 2.05 -11.75
N ALA A 46 7.95 2.81 -12.75
CA ALA A 46 8.79 3.98 -12.49
C ALA A 46 8.02 5.07 -11.74
N TRP A 47 6.74 5.31 -12.09
CA TRP A 47 5.85 6.18 -11.34
C TRP A 47 5.69 5.70 -9.91
N GLY A 48 5.47 4.40 -9.70
CA GLY A 48 5.37 3.77 -8.39
C GLY A 48 6.63 3.93 -7.53
N VAL A 49 7.83 3.92 -8.13
CA VAL A 49 9.08 4.21 -7.39
C VAL A 49 9.09 5.65 -6.87
N LEU A 50 8.70 6.61 -7.70
CA LEU A 50 8.65 8.03 -7.29
C LEU A 50 7.59 8.25 -6.21
N ASP A 51 6.41 7.67 -6.35
CA ASP A 51 5.34 7.72 -5.35
C ASP A 51 5.78 7.09 -4.02
N HIS A 52 6.36 5.90 -4.05
CA HIS A 52 6.91 5.26 -2.86
C HIS A 52 7.91 6.14 -2.12
N LEU A 53 8.90 6.67 -2.82
CA LEU A 53 9.91 7.53 -2.21
C LEU A 53 9.29 8.82 -1.64
N PHE A 54 8.34 9.41 -2.35
CA PHE A 54 7.60 10.56 -1.85
C PHE A 54 6.84 10.23 -0.56
N VAL A 55 6.07 9.14 -0.54
CA VAL A 55 5.28 8.71 0.63
C VAL A 55 6.17 8.42 1.82
N ILE A 56 7.23 7.62 1.65
CA ILE A 56 8.12 7.22 2.74
C ILE A 56 8.86 8.43 3.34
N PHE A 57 9.45 9.31 2.51
CA PHE A 57 10.16 10.48 3.02
C PHE A 57 9.22 11.48 3.66
N SER A 58 8.01 11.66 3.12
CA SER A 58 6.99 12.54 3.70
C SER A 58 6.52 12.01 5.06
N ASN A 59 6.30 10.71 5.18
CA ASN A 59 5.91 10.07 6.43
C ASN A 59 7.00 10.18 7.50
N ASP A 60 8.24 9.81 7.16
CA ASP A 60 9.38 9.92 8.08
C ASP A 60 9.59 11.36 8.58
N TYR A 61 9.40 12.37 7.70
CA TYR A 61 9.49 13.77 8.12
C TYR A 61 8.32 14.19 9.02
N ALA A 62 7.11 13.78 8.68
CA ALA A 62 5.91 14.15 9.44
C ALA A 62 5.90 13.52 10.84
N ASP A 63 6.36 12.28 10.96
CA ASP A 63 6.35 11.51 12.21
C ASP A 63 7.67 11.58 12.99
N ARG A 64 8.66 12.37 12.56
CA ARG A 64 10.02 12.47 13.14
C ARG A 64 10.09 12.69 14.66
N GLU A 65 9.05 13.27 15.25
CA GLU A 65 8.95 13.51 16.70
C GLU A 65 8.29 12.34 17.43
N ALA A 66 7.49 11.55 16.71
CA ALA A 66 6.78 10.39 17.23
C ALA A 66 7.60 9.08 17.08
N ASP A 67 8.42 8.97 16.04
CA ASP A 67 9.22 7.79 15.71
C ASP A 67 10.49 7.72 16.56
N SER A 68 10.36 7.74 17.89
CA SER A 68 11.50 7.61 18.82
C SER A 68 11.70 6.20 19.36
N GLY A 69 10.76 5.29 19.09
CA GLY A 69 10.73 3.92 19.61
C GLY A 69 11.55 2.89 18.83
N ALA A 70 11.44 1.65 19.24
CA ALA A 70 12.11 0.52 18.61
C ALA A 70 11.51 0.24 17.21
N ARG A 71 12.39 0.15 16.21
CA ARG A 71 12.01 -0.13 14.84
C ARG A 71 11.91 -1.63 14.57
N THR A 72 10.90 -2.05 13.80
CA THR A 72 10.77 -3.40 13.26
C THR A 72 10.89 -3.41 11.73
N VAL A 73 10.87 -4.60 11.13
CA VAL A 73 10.86 -4.75 9.66
C VAL A 73 9.58 -4.19 9.03
N LEU A 74 8.47 -4.19 9.79
CA LEU A 74 7.15 -3.78 9.29
C LEU A 74 6.74 -2.36 9.73
N SER A 75 7.38 -1.79 10.76
CA SER A 75 6.89 -0.64 11.49
C SER A 75 8.01 0.27 12.02
N GLY A 76 7.66 1.40 12.64
CA GLY A 76 8.61 2.32 13.30
C GLY A 76 9.39 3.23 12.35
N GLY A 77 8.83 3.59 11.20
CA GLY A 77 9.50 4.48 10.24
C GLY A 77 10.79 3.89 9.65
N SER A 78 11.63 4.71 9.02
CA SER A 78 12.95 4.27 8.54
C SER A 78 14.02 4.27 9.65
N GLY A 79 13.79 5.02 10.72
CA GLY A 79 14.73 5.20 11.84
C GLY A 79 15.91 6.14 11.54
N VAL A 80 16.08 6.63 10.32
CA VAL A 80 17.27 7.43 9.95
C VAL A 80 17.36 8.77 10.67
N ILE A 81 16.21 9.36 11.05
CA ILE A 81 16.16 10.63 11.79
C ILE A 81 16.47 10.40 13.27
N PRO A 82 15.77 9.53 14.01
CA PRO A 82 16.06 9.30 15.42
C PRO A 82 17.45 8.69 15.65
N GLU A 83 17.96 7.89 14.73
CA GLU A 83 19.32 7.35 14.78
C GLU A 83 20.42 8.39 14.41
N GLY A 84 20.06 9.62 14.08
CA GLY A 84 21.00 10.69 13.71
C GLY A 84 21.74 10.47 12.38
N LYS A 85 21.31 9.52 11.56
CA LYS A 85 21.93 9.17 10.27
C LYS A 85 21.66 10.19 9.17
N LEU A 86 20.45 10.75 9.16
CA LEU A 86 20.04 11.84 8.27
C LEU A 86 19.31 12.92 9.07
N ARG A 87 19.57 14.18 8.73
CA ARG A 87 18.90 15.32 9.37
C ARG A 87 17.47 15.48 8.84
N PRO A 88 16.49 15.91 9.66
CA PRO A 88 15.11 16.14 9.20
C PRO A 88 15.03 16.99 7.93
N ALA A 89 15.82 18.06 7.81
CA ALA A 89 15.88 18.90 6.63
C ALA A 89 16.39 18.21 5.36
N GLN A 90 17.12 17.08 5.49
CA GLN A 90 17.53 16.29 4.32
C GLN A 90 16.37 15.42 3.82
N ILE A 91 15.63 14.81 4.74
CA ILE A 91 14.44 14.00 4.42
C ILE A 91 13.33 14.89 3.84
N GLU A 92 13.06 16.06 4.44
CA GLU A 92 12.11 17.04 3.90
C GLU A 92 12.45 17.45 2.46
N ARG A 93 13.73 17.75 2.20
CA ARG A 93 14.17 18.08 0.83
C ARG A 93 14.02 16.90 -0.13
N ALA A 94 14.26 15.68 0.33
CA ALA A 94 14.05 14.48 -0.47
C ALA A 94 12.56 14.29 -0.79
N ALA A 95 11.68 14.42 0.19
CA ALA A 95 10.22 14.35 0.01
C ALA A 95 9.73 15.39 -1.02
N ARG A 96 10.19 16.63 -0.91
CA ARG A 96 9.83 17.69 -1.85
C ARG A 96 10.36 17.44 -3.27
N ARG A 97 11.60 16.94 -3.40
CA ARG A 97 12.20 16.61 -4.70
C ARG A 97 11.47 15.45 -5.37
N THR A 98 11.13 14.41 -4.61
CA THR A 98 10.37 13.26 -5.14
C THR A 98 8.94 13.65 -5.51
N ALA A 99 8.28 14.54 -4.75
CA ALA A 99 6.98 15.11 -5.13
C ALA A 99 7.05 15.86 -6.46
N ILE A 100 8.04 16.75 -6.63
CA ILE A 100 8.26 17.49 -7.88
C ILE A 100 8.55 16.53 -9.04
N ALA A 101 9.42 15.53 -8.82
CA ALA A 101 9.75 14.53 -9.82
C ALA A 101 8.53 13.69 -10.22
N LEU A 102 7.68 13.30 -9.26
CA LEU A 102 6.44 12.57 -9.49
C LEU A 102 5.48 13.36 -10.39
N VAL A 103 5.27 14.65 -10.08
CA VAL A 103 4.41 15.53 -10.89
C VAL A 103 5.01 15.77 -12.27
N ALA A 104 6.30 16.06 -12.36
CA ALA A 104 6.99 16.29 -13.66
C ALA A 104 6.94 15.04 -14.54
N TYR A 105 7.20 13.86 -13.97
CA TYR A 105 7.09 12.58 -14.67
C TYR A 105 5.66 12.30 -15.13
N SER A 106 4.68 12.60 -14.29
CA SER A 106 3.26 12.47 -14.63
C SER A 106 2.85 13.39 -15.78
N CYS A 107 3.35 14.62 -15.81
CA CYS A 107 3.15 15.53 -16.95
C CYS A 107 3.81 15.00 -18.23
N ALA A 108 5.02 14.42 -18.13
CA ALA A 108 5.67 13.80 -19.29
C ALA A 108 4.86 12.60 -19.83
N LEU A 109 4.28 11.77 -18.95
CA LEU A 109 3.39 10.68 -19.35
C LEU A 109 2.09 11.19 -19.97
N ALA A 110 1.57 12.33 -19.52
CA ALA A 110 0.41 12.95 -20.14
C ALA A 110 0.71 13.38 -21.57
N LEU A 111 1.86 13.98 -21.81
CA LEU A 111 2.34 14.34 -23.18
C LEU A 111 2.59 13.09 -24.05
N ALA A 112 2.95 11.97 -23.44
CA ALA A 112 3.15 10.70 -24.13
C ALA A 112 1.82 9.93 -24.42
N GLY A 113 0.65 10.51 -24.10
CA GLY A 113 -0.67 9.93 -24.40
C GLY A 113 -1.44 9.41 -23.19
N ARG A 114 -0.97 9.62 -21.96
CA ARG A 114 -1.70 9.26 -20.73
C ARG A 114 -2.14 10.52 -19.98
N ALA A 115 -3.07 11.26 -20.60
CA ALA A 115 -3.45 12.64 -20.23
C ALA A 115 -3.81 12.83 -18.74
N TRP A 116 -4.34 11.79 -18.08
CA TRP A 116 -4.85 11.92 -16.70
C TRP A 116 -3.87 11.47 -15.60
N ILE A 117 -2.66 11.03 -15.93
CA ILE A 117 -1.67 10.63 -14.91
C ILE A 117 -1.33 11.76 -13.93
N PRO A 118 -1.28 13.05 -14.31
CA PRO A 118 -1.09 14.14 -13.34
C PRO A 118 -2.16 14.19 -12.25
N VAL A 119 -3.38 13.77 -12.53
CA VAL A 119 -4.46 13.72 -11.53
C VAL A 119 -4.20 12.62 -10.49
N TYR A 120 -3.67 11.46 -10.91
CA TYR A 120 -3.23 10.43 -9.96
C TYR A 120 -2.09 10.93 -9.06
N ALA A 121 -1.12 11.67 -9.61
CA ALA A 121 -0.06 12.27 -8.81
C ALA A 121 -0.62 13.28 -7.79
N LEU A 122 -1.50 14.17 -8.22
CA LEU A 122 -2.14 15.14 -7.31
C LEU A 122 -2.98 14.43 -6.23
N ALA A 123 -3.69 13.36 -6.59
CA ALA A 123 -4.42 12.55 -5.62
C ALA A 123 -3.49 11.89 -4.60
N ALA A 124 -2.35 11.33 -5.04
CA ALA A 124 -1.35 10.76 -4.14
C ALA A 124 -0.75 11.82 -3.19
N LEU A 125 -0.42 13.00 -3.70
CA LEU A 125 0.06 14.12 -2.88
C LEU A 125 -1.00 14.54 -1.84
N LEU A 126 -2.25 14.66 -2.25
CA LEU A 126 -3.37 15.02 -1.38
C LEU A 126 -3.61 13.95 -0.31
N LEU A 127 -3.66 12.66 -0.68
CA LEU A 127 -3.84 11.57 0.27
C LEU A 127 -2.73 11.55 1.30
N MET A 128 -1.47 11.72 0.90
CA MET A 128 -0.33 11.78 1.81
C MET A 128 -0.42 13.00 2.73
N TRP A 129 -0.82 14.16 2.21
CA TRP A 129 -1.04 15.36 3.02
C TRP A 129 -2.14 15.15 4.06
N LEU A 130 -3.29 14.60 3.65
CA LEU A 130 -4.40 14.28 4.56
C LEU A 130 -4.00 13.24 5.61
N TYR A 131 -3.17 12.27 5.24
CA TYR A 131 -2.73 11.19 6.11
C TYR A 131 -1.81 11.68 7.24
N SER A 132 -0.76 12.46 6.89
CA SER A 132 0.36 12.74 7.81
C SER A 132 0.42 14.19 8.31
N PHE A 133 -0.16 15.17 7.60
CA PHE A 133 0.06 16.57 7.90
C PHE A 133 -1.15 17.27 8.52
N LYS A 134 -0.86 18.30 9.37
CA LYS A 134 -1.91 19.19 9.91
C LYS A 134 -2.55 20.01 8.78
N PRO A 135 -3.83 20.39 8.89
CA PRO A 135 -4.70 20.22 10.08
C PRO A 135 -5.39 18.87 10.18
N VAL A 136 -5.43 18.04 9.12
CA VAL A 136 -6.20 16.79 9.10
C VAL A 136 -5.48 15.69 9.88
N ARG A 137 -4.29 15.29 9.44
CA ARG A 137 -3.43 14.28 10.08
C ARG A 137 -4.24 13.02 10.45
N ALA A 138 -4.86 12.38 9.45
CA ALA A 138 -5.82 11.30 9.65
C ALA A 138 -5.24 10.07 10.37
N SER A 139 -3.93 9.79 10.21
CA SER A 139 -3.22 8.74 10.94
C SER A 139 -3.27 8.93 12.47
N TYR A 140 -3.39 10.18 12.94
CA TYR A 140 -3.53 10.53 14.36
C TYR A 140 -4.98 10.61 14.83
N ARG A 141 -5.96 10.57 13.93
CA ARG A 141 -7.39 10.75 14.25
C ARG A 141 -8.24 9.51 13.98
N GLY A 142 -7.63 8.44 13.48
CA GLY A 142 -8.33 7.18 13.20
C GLY A 142 -9.04 7.14 11.86
N GLY A 143 -8.46 7.79 10.85
CA GLY A 143 -8.92 7.73 9.45
C GLY A 143 -7.83 7.28 8.48
N GLY A 144 -6.63 6.97 8.98
CA GLY A 144 -5.49 6.54 8.19
C GLY A 144 -5.76 5.27 7.40
N GLU A 145 -6.48 4.33 8.01
CA GLU A 145 -6.87 3.06 7.41
C GLU A 145 -7.67 3.26 6.11
N LEU A 146 -8.63 4.18 6.12
CA LEU A 146 -9.46 4.49 4.95
C LEU A 146 -8.64 5.17 3.85
N LEU A 147 -7.76 6.11 4.20
CA LEU A 147 -6.90 6.78 3.22
C LEU A 147 -5.92 5.80 2.57
N GLN A 148 -5.38 4.83 3.32
CA GLN A 148 -4.58 3.78 2.74
C GLN A 148 -5.40 2.85 1.84
N GLY A 149 -6.62 2.51 2.24
CA GLY A 149 -7.56 1.78 1.38
C GLY A 149 -7.79 2.49 0.05
N LEU A 150 -8.01 3.82 0.08
CA LEU A 150 -8.19 4.63 -1.13
C LEU A 150 -6.92 4.71 -1.98
N GLY A 151 -5.75 4.98 -1.38
CA GLY A 151 -4.50 5.10 -2.12
C GLY A 151 -4.05 3.75 -2.70
N VAL A 152 -3.84 2.77 -1.83
CA VAL A 152 -3.26 1.47 -2.17
C VAL A 152 -4.27 0.54 -2.83
N GLY A 153 -5.53 0.55 -2.37
CA GLY A 153 -6.56 -0.38 -2.85
C GLY A 153 -7.38 0.12 -4.04
N VAL A 154 -7.48 1.44 -4.24
CA VAL A 154 -8.23 2.01 -5.36
C VAL A 154 -7.31 2.76 -6.32
N GLY A 155 -6.51 3.69 -5.82
CA GLY A 155 -5.67 4.58 -6.63
C GLY A 155 -4.62 3.82 -7.44
N LEU A 156 -3.79 3.01 -6.80
CA LEU A 156 -2.70 2.28 -7.47
C LEU A 156 -3.20 1.22 -8.47
N PRO A 157 -4.21 0.38 -8.17
CA PRO A 157 -4.77 -0.51 -9.17
C PRO A 157 -5.40 0.24 -10.34
N SER A 158 -6.09 1.36 -10.08
CA SER A 158 -6.68 2.17 -11.14
C SER A 158 -5.62 2.85 -11.99
N LEU A 159 -4.49 3.30 -11.41
CA LEU A 159 -3.33 3.77 -12.17
C LEU A 159 -2.81 2.69 -13.13
N GLY A 160 -2.56 1.47 -12.63
CA GLY A 160 -2.09 0.37 -13.46
C GLY A 160 -3.07 0.02 -14.58
N TYR A 161 -4.37 0.00 -14.28
CA TYR A 161 -5.43 -0.22 -15.25
C TYR A 161 -5.52 0.89 -16.30
N TYR A 162 -5.50 2.15 -15.86
CA TYR A 162 -5.52 3.33 -16.72
C TYR A 162 -4.34 3.36 -17.69
N MET A 163 -3.15 3.01 -17.22
CA MET A 163 -1.94 2.98 -18.06
C MET A 163 -2.10 2.05 -19.27
N GLN A 164 -2.89 0.99 -19.16
CA GLN A 164 -3.15 0.06 -20.27
C GLN A 164 -4.38 0.43 -21.10
N THR A 165 -5.44 0.93 -20.47
CA THR A 165 -6.77 0.99 -21.09
C THR A 165 -7.30 2.40 -21.32
N GLU A 166 -6.68 3.42 -20.69
CA GLU A 166 -7.16 4.80 -20.62
C GLU A 166 -8.51 4.97 -19.89
N VAL A 167 -9.01 3.91 -19.26
CA VAL A 167 -10.20 3.96 -18.40
C VAL A 167 -9.78 4.32 -16.97
N TRP A 168 -10.40 5.35 -16.41
CA TRP A 168 -10.03 5.97 -15.14
C TRP A 168 -9.99 5.04 -13.94
N LEU A 169 -10.99 4.21 -13.77
CA LEU A 169 -11.09 3.31 -12.62
C LEU A 169 -10.99 1.87 -13.08
N ALA A 170 -10.21 1.09 -12.39
CA ALA A 170 -10.27 -0.35 -12.54
C ALA A 170 -11.68 -0.88 -12.18
N PRO A 171 -12.09 -2.04 -12.69
CA PRO A 171 -13.43 -2.58 -12.44
C PRO A 171 -13.71 -2.74 -10.93
N ALA A 172 -14.97 -2.52 -10.55
CA ALA A 172 -15.41 -2.58 -9.15
C ALA A 172 -15.08 -3.92 -8.47
N TRP A 173 -15.14 -5.02 -9.20
CA TRP A 173 -14.76 -6.35 -8.70
C TRP A 173 -13.27 -6.45 -8.35
N ALA A 174 -12.40 -5.60 -8.93
CA ALA A 174 -10.99 -5.54 -8.61
C ALA A 174 -10.70 -4.55 -7.46
N ILE A 175 -11.23 -3.32 -7.56
CA ILE A 175 -10.92 -2.28 -6.55
C ILE A 175 -11.70 -2.46 -5.25
N GLY A 176 -12.86 -3.11 -5.25
CA GLY A 176 -13.64 -3.34 -4.03
C GLY A 176 -12.88 -4.20 -2.99
N PRO A 177 -12.49 -5.44 -3.35
CA PRO A 177 -11.63 -6.25 -2.47
C PRO A 177 -10.29 -5.59 -2.18
N ALA A 178 -9.64 -4.95 -3.17
CA ALA A 178 -8.36 -4.29 -2.99
C ALA A 178 -8.44 -3.10 -2.01
N PHE A 179 -9.53 -2.33 -2.00
CA PHE A 179 -9.77 -1.30 -0.97
C PHE A 179 -9.75 -1.90 0.44
N LEU A 180 -10.48 -2.98 0.65
CA LEU A 180 -10.51 -3.67 1.94
C LEU A 180 -9.13 -4.20 2.32
N PHE A 181 -8.37 -4.72 1.36
CA PHE A 181 -6.99 -5.18 1.58
C PHE A 181 -6.07 -4.03 1.98
N GLY A 182 -6.21 -2.84 1.38
CA GLY A 182 -5.48 -1.64 1.78
C GLY A 182 -5.80 -1.21 3.21
N VAL A 183 -7.07 -1.24 3.62
CA VAL A 183 -7.51 -0.98 5.01
C VAL A 183 -6.90 -2.01 5.96
N CYS A 184 -7.00 -3.30 5.65
CA CYS A 184 -6.44 -4.37 6.48
C CYS A 184 -4.91 -4.27 6.58
N SER A 185 -4.21 -3.92 5.50
CA SER A 185 -2.77 -3.72 5.47
C SER A 185 -2.34 -2.62 6.46
N ASN A 186 -3.05 -1.50 6.49
CA ASN A 186 -2.77 -0.42 7.46
C ASN A 186 -2.94 -0.90 8.91
N VAL A 187 -4.04 -1.60 9.20
CA VAL A 187 -4.28 -2.15 10.54
C VAL A 187 -3.17 -3.13 10.94
N LEU A 188 -2.70 -3.97 10.02
CA LEU A 188 -1.63 -4.94 10.29
C LEU A 188 -0.28 -4.29 10.53
N THR A 189 0.08 -3.26 9.76
CA THR A 189 1.34 -2.55 9.93
C THR A 189 1.38 -1.70 11.20
N ALA A 190 0.23 -1.28 11.73
CA ALA A 190 0.12 -0.56 13.00
C ALA A 190 0.14 -1.50 14.24
N LEU A 191 0.00 -2.83 14.07
CA LEU A 191 0.00 -3.77 15.20
C LEU A 191 1.30 -3.78 16.00
N PRO A 192 2.48 -3.86 15.36
CA PRO A 192 3.75 -3.83 16.09
C PRO A 192 4.04 -2.49 16.77
N ASP A 193 3.43 -1.40 16.28
CA ASP A 193 3.64 -0.02 16.77
C ASP A 193 2.62 0.38 17.85
N LEU A 194 1.81 -0.54 18.36
CA LEU A 194 0.70 -0.25 19.27
C LEU A 194 1.09 0.64 20.45
N GLU A 195 2.21 0.36 21.12
CA GLU A 195 2.68 1.10 22.29
C GLU A 195 3.23 2.47 21.87
N ASP A 196 4.11 2.51 20.86
CA ASP A 196 4.71 3.74 20.35
C ASP A 196 3.64 4.68 19.75
N ASP A 197 2.66 4.14 19.03
CA ASP A 197 1.54 4.91 18.48
C ASP A 197 0.66 5.50 19.58
N ALA A 198 0.41 4.75 20.67
CA ALA A 198 -0.35 5.24 21.81
C ALA A 198 0.38 6.38 22.53
N ASP A 199 1.69 6.22 22.78
CA ASP A 199 2.54 7.23 23.43
C ASP A 199 2.65 8.51 22.56
N ALA A 200 2.68 8.35 21.24
CA ALA A 200 2.65 9.46 20.28
C ALA A 200 1.26 10.12 20.12
N GLY A 201 0.24 9.59 20.78
CA GLY A 201 -1.14 10.09 20.70
C GLY A 201 -1.84 9.79 19.37
N LYS A 202 -1.35 8.82 18.60
CA LYS A 202 -2.03 8.33 17.40
C LYS A 202 -3.28 7.51 17.80
N ARG A 203 -4.30 7.55 16.96
CA ARG A 203 -5.56 6.84 17.17
C ARG A 203 -5.78 5.78 16.09
N THR A 204 -4.75 4.98 15.83
CA THR A 204 -4.83 3.84 14.91
C THR A 204 -5.82 2.80 15.40
N TRP A 205 -6.29 1.90 14.53
CA TRP A 205 -7.24 0.86 14.92
C TRP A 205 -6.76 0.02 16.12
N PRO A 206 -5.49 -0.45 16.16
CA PRO A 206 -4.98 -1.17 17.33
C PRO A 206 -5.02 -0.34 18.62
N VAL A 207 -4.66 0.94 18.58
CA VAL A 207 -4.70 1.84 19.75
C VAL A 207 -6.12 2.03 20.26
N ARG A 208 -7.10 2.19 19.36
CA ARG A 208 -8.49 2.45 19.73
C ARG A 208 -9.25 1.23 20.22
N HIS A 209 -8.95 0.05 19.68
CA HIS A 209 -9.74 -1.15 19.87
C HIS A 209 -8.96 -2.35 20.43
N GLY A 210 -7.65 -2.19 20.63
CA GLY A 210 -6.75 -3.21 21.14
C GLY A 210 -6.30 -4.23 20.07
N MET A 211 -5.20 -4.91 20.37
CA MET A 211 -4.52 -5.86 19.49
C MET A 211 -5.44 -6.99 19.00
N LEU A 212 -6.27 -7.56 19.90
CA LEU A 212 -7.14 -8.69 19.54
C LEU A 212 -8.20 -8.29 18.52
N SER A 213 -8.82 -7.10 18.71
CA SER A 213 -9.80 -6.55 17.78
C SER A 213 -9.18 -6.26 16.42
N ALA A 214 -7.99 -5.63 16.39
CA ALA A 214 -7.26 -5.33 15.17
C ALA A 214 -6.94 -6.61 14.36
N ARG A 215 -6.46 -7.65 15.02
CA ARG A 215 -6.19 -8.95 14.39
C ARG A 215 -7.46 -9.59 13.83
N ARG A 216 -8.53 -9.61 14.61
CA ARG A 216 -9.84 -10.17 14.17
C ARG A 216 -10.38 -9.40 12.98
N PHE A 217 -10.34 -8.06 13.04
CA PHE A 217 -10.78 -7.20 11.95
C PHE A 217 -9.99 -7.48 10.66
N ALA A 218 -8.66 -7.46 10.73
CA ALA A 218 -7.81 -7.69 9.56
C ALA A 218 -8.00 -9.11 9.01
N SER A 219 -8.05 -10.14 9.87
CA SER A 219 -8.27 -11.53 9.43
C SER A 219 -9.64 -11.72 8.78
N ALA A 220 -10.69 -11.16 9.37
CA ALA A 220 -12.05 -11.23 8.81
C ALA A 220 -12.13 -10.44 7.49
N GLY A 221 -11.51 -9.27 7.41
CA GLY A 221 -11.48 -8.46 6.20
C GLY A 221 -10.74 -9.15 5.05
N ILE A 222 -9.59 -9.78 5.32
CA ILE A 222 -8.85 -10.56 4.31
C ILE A 222 -9.67 -11.76 3.83
N ALA A 223 -10.28 -12.51 4.76
CA ALA A 223 -11.12 -13.67 4.41
C ALA A 223 -12.36 -13.26 3.61
N PHE A 224 -13.03 -12.17 4.00
CA PHE A 224 -14.16 -11.62 3.25
C PHE A 224 -13.74 -11.12 1.88
N GLY A 225 -12.59 -10.43 1.78
CA GLY A 225 -12.05 -10.00 0.49
C GLY A 225 -11.69 -11.19 -0.42
N ALA A 226 -11.11 -12.28 0.14
CA ALA A 226 -10.86 -13.51 -0.61
C ALA A 226 -12.16 -14.13 -1.14
N PHE A 227 -13.21 -14.15 -0.33
CA PHE A 227 -14.54 -14.60 -0.75
C PHE A 227 -15.14 -13.70 -1.83
N ALA A 228 -14.97 -12.38 -1.71
CA ALA A 228 -15.41 -11.44 -2.75
C ALA A 228 -14.66 -11.65 -4.07
N VAL A 229 -13.35 -11.88 -4.03
CA VAL A 229 -12.55 -12.24 -5.21
C VAL A 229 -13.07 -13.52 -5.85
N PHE A 230 -13.37 -14.56 -5.05
CA PHE A 230 -13.95 -15.81 -5.54
C PHE A 230 -15.28 -15.60 -6.24
N LEU A 231 -16.19 -14.82 -5.67
CA LEU A 231 -17.52 -14.60 -6.21
C LEU A 231 -17.54 -13.69 -7.43
N PHE A 232 -16.83 -12.56 -7.36
CA PHE A 232 -17.05 -11.44 -8.26
C PHE A 232 -16.02 -11.31 -9.38
N THR A 233 -14.85 -12.01 -9.34
CA THR A 233 -13.92 -11.95 -10.46
C THR A 233 -14.52 -12.72 -11.66
N PRO A 234 -14.79 -12.05 -12.77
CA PRO A 234 -15.39 -12.72 -13.94
C PRO A 234 -14.34 -13.62 -14.64
N GLY A 235 -14.77 -14.54 -15.47
CA GLY A 235 -13.95 -15.23 -16.48
C GLY A 235 -12.88 -16.20 -15.96
N ILE A 236 -12.57 -16.22 -14.67
CA ILE A 236 -11.63 -17.18 -14.07
C ILE A 236 -12.38 -18.48 -13.74
N PRO A 237 -11.87 -19.66 -14.12
CA PRO A 237 -12.49 -20.94 -13.76
C PRO A 237 -12.56 -21.16 -12.25
N VAL A 238 -13.54 -21.93 -11.78
CA VAL A 238 -13.80 -22.17 -10.36
C VAL A 238 -12.60 -22.78 -9.60
N PRO A 239 -11.86 -23.76 -10.17
CA PRO A 239 -10.70 -24.33 -9.48
C PRO A 239 -9.62 -23.29 -9.17
N GLU A 240 -9.29 -22.40 -10.12
CA GLU A 240 -8.31 -21.33 -9.95
C GLU A 240 -8.79 -20.30 -8.91
N LYS A 241 -10.07 -19.91 -8.97
CA LYS A 241 -10.67 -19.06 -7.92
C LYS A 241 -10.57 -19.71 -6.53
N ALA A 242 -10.78 -21.01 -6.43
CA ALA A 242 -10.67 -21.73 -5.18
C ALA A 242 -9.21 -21.72 -4.65
N VAL A 243 -8.21 -21.90 -5.51
CA VAL A 243 -6.79 -21.78 -5.13
C VAL A 243 -6.50 -20.36 -4.59
N VAL A 244 -6.94 -19.31 -5.31
CA VAL A 244 -6.77 -17.91 -4.90
C VAL A 244 -7.39 -17.65 -3.53
N ALA A 245 -8.57 -18.18 -3.26
CA ALA A 245 -9.29 -17.91 -2.02
C ALA A 245 -8.82 -18.79 -0.83
N ILE A 246 -8.43 -20.05 -1.06
CA ILE A 246 -8.17 -21.01 0.00
C ILE A 246 -6.70 -21.02 0.43
N VAL A 247 -5.76 -20.97 -0.51
CA VAL A 247 -4.32 -21.08 -0.17
C VAL A 247 -3.86 -20.02 0.82
N PRO A 248 -4.28 -18.74 0.72
CA PRO A 248 -3.91 -17.69 1.68
C PRO A 248 -4.49 -17.89 3.08
N LEU A 249 -5.51 -18.75 3.26
CA LEU A 249 -6.09 -19.00 4.58
C LEU A 249 -5.10 -19.69 5.53
N VAL A 250 -4.12 -20.44 5.02
CA VAL A 250 -3.12 -21.10 5.87
C VAL A 250 -2.29 -20.08 6.65
N PRO A 251 -1.53 -19.16 6.01
CA PRO A 251 -0.80 -18.13 6.73
C PRO A 251 -1.72 -17.19 7.50
N LEU A 252 -2.95 -16.92 7.02
CA LEU A 252 -3.92 -16.10 7.74
C LEU A 252 -4.31 -16.73 9.09
N LEU A 253 -4.57 -18.04 9.14
CA LEU A 253 -4.91 -18.75 10.37
C LEU A 253 -3.73 -18.79 11.35
N ILE A 254 -2.50 -18.91 10.85
CA ILE A 254 -1.29 -18.82 11.68
C ILE A 254 -1.19 -17.43 12.31
N GLY A 255 -1.34 -16.37 11.52
CA GLY A 255 -1.33 -14.97 11.98
C GLY A 255 -2.44 -14.68 12.99
N ALA A 256 -3.66 -15.18 12.72
CA ALA A 256 -4.80 -15.03 13.63
C ALA A 256 -4.60 -15.68 15.00
N ARG A 257 -3.75 -16.71 15.11
CA ARG A 257 -3.42 -17.40 16.36
C ARG A 257 -2.14 -16.89 17.04
N ALA A 258 -1.30 -16.14 16.33
CA ALA A 258 -0.05 -15.66 16.88
C ALA A 258 -0.30 -14.69 18.05
N ARG A 259 0.42 -14.86 19.17
CA ARG A 259 0.32 -13.97 20.34
C ARG A 259 1.19 -12.72 20.19
N ASP A 260 2.31 -12.87 19.54
CA ASP A 260 3.25 -11.79 19.26
C ASP A 260 2.73 -10.88 18.14
N PRO A 261 2.68 -9.53 18.31
CA PRO A 261 2.13 -8.60 17.34
C PRO A 261 2.84 -8.63 15.98
N LEU A 262 4.18 -8.72 16.00
CA LEU A 262 4.99 -8.73 14.79
C LEU A 262 4.76 -10.03 13.97
N ARG A 263 4.68 -11.18 14.65
CA ARG A 263 4.35 -12.45 14.00
C ARG A 263 2.92 -12.44 13.44
N ALA A 264 1.96 -11.90 14.21
CA ALA A 264 0.57 -11.77 13.75
C ALA A 264 0.50 -10.91 12.48
N ALA A 265 1.14 -9.74 12.48
CA ALA A 265 1.23 -8.86 11.33
C ALA A 265 1.94 -9.51 10.14
N GLY A 266 3.08 -10.15 10.37
CA GLY A 266 3.88 -10.81 9.33
C GLY A 266 3.12 -11.92 8.60
N TRP A 267 2.53 -12.86 9.32
CA TRP A 267 1.76 -13.95 8.71
C TRP A 267 0.50 -13.48 8.00
N SER A 268 -0.21 -12.50 8.57
CA SER A 268 -1.41 -11.94 7.93
C SER A 268 -1.06 -11.10 6.70
N SER A 269 0.05 -10.36 6.72
CA SER A 269 0.57 -9.64 5.55
C SER A 269 1.03 -10.61 4.45
N LEU A 270 1.65 -11.74 4.82
CA LEU A 270 1.99 -12.81 3.87
C LEU A 270 0.73 -13.37 3.22
N ALA A 271 -0.33 -13.64 4.01
CA ALA A 271 -1.61 -14.11 3.49
C ALA A 271 -2.20 -13.14 2.47
N LEU A 272 -2.19 -11.84 2.79
CA LEU A 272 -2.70 -10.79 1.92
C LEU A 272 -1.92 -10.71 0.59
N ASN A 273 -0.59 -10.67 0.66
CA ASN A 273 0.24 -10.60 -0.53
C ASN A 273 0.14 -11.87 -1.39
N LEU A 274 0.04 -13.04 -0.77
CA LEU A 274 -0.17 -14.30 -1.47
C LEU A 274 -1.52 -14.32 -2.19
N LEU A 275 -2.59 -13.84 -1.54
CA LEU A 275 -3.91 -13.73 -2.14
C LEU A 275 -3.88 -12.86 -3.40
N VAL A 276 -3.35 -11.64 -3.27
CA VAL A 276 -3.28 -10.71 -4.40
C VAL A 276 -2.36 -11.22 -5.50
N GLY A 277 -1.22 -11.82 -5.14
CA GLY A 277 -0.30 -12.44 -6.10
C GLY A 277 -0.94 -13.59 -6.89
N LEU A 278 -1.61 -14.52 -6.22
CA LEU A 278 -2.35 -15.61 -6.88
C LEU A 278 -3.49 -15.08 -7.75
N TRP A 279 -4.17 -14.02 -7.30
CA TRP A 279 -5.23 -13.40 -8.09
C TRP A 279 -4.70 -12.77 -9.37
N ILE A 280 -3.56 -12.04 -9.30
CA ILE A 280 -2.84 -11.50 -10.47
C ILE A 280 -2.49 -12.64 -11.45
N VAL A 281 -1.90 -13.73 -10.96
CA VAL A 281 -1.52 -14.88 -11.79
C VAL A 281 -2.75 -15.51 -12.43
N ALA A 282 -3.82 -15.75 -11.68
CA ALA A 282 -5.05 -16.33 -12.21
C ALA A 282 -5.65 -15.48 -13.33
N MET A 283 -5.66 -14.14 -13.19
CA MET A 283 -6.09 -13.24 -14.26
C MET A 283 -5.16 -13.23 -15.49
N ALA A 284 -3.86 -13.42 -15.26
CA ALA A 284 -2.88 -13.39 -16.34
C ALA A 284 -2.94 -14.66 -17.23
N VAL A 285 -3.34 -15.80 -16.66
CA VAL A 285 -3.40 -17.09 -17.39
C VAL A 285 -4.80 -17.44 -17.90
N SER A 286 -5.84 -16.77 -17.44
CA SER A 286 -7.22 -16.94 -17.92
C SER A 286 -7.52 -16.02 -19.11
#